data_4ad7deccba529cd94a3bb62cbeb5c4cf
#
_entry.id   4ad7deccba529cd94a3bb62cbeb5c4cf
#
_cell.length_a   1.000
_cell.length_b   1.000
_cell.length_c   1.000
_cell.angle_alpha   90.00
_cell.angle_beta   90.00
_cell.angle_gamma   90.00
#
_symmetry.space_group_name_H-M   'P 1'
#
loop_
_entity.id
_entity.type
_entity.pdbx_description
1 polymer ?
#
loop_
_entity_poly.entity_id
_entity_poly.type
_entity_poly.pdbx_seq_one_letter_code
_entity_poly.pdbx_strand_id
1 'polypeptide(L)'
;MRDSTRDYTIAQFRLYASLGYPSKAQVVADKTMHRALQLDLLAVIDTLDGLTNSGKDYICQAVSAVYFVAPTKPLHKGEINLRVTQFAVNNYTDERTVFRWLKEARLLCAKLRGLNICTYCTKKDVSRSD
;
A
#
# COMPACT_ATOMS: atom_id res chain seq x y z
N MET A 1 -7.34 9.78 -16.43
CA MET A 1 -6.93 8.38 -16.64
C MET A 1 -6.81 7.66 -15.33
N ARG A 2 -7.27 6.43 -15.29
CA ARG A 2 -7.24 5.64 -14.09
C ARG A 2 -5.84 5.09 -13.81
N ASP A 3 -5.41 5.18 -12.56
CA ASP A 3 -4.11 4.65 -12.14
C ASP A 3 -4.28 3.20 -11.68
N SER A 4 -4.02 2.27 -12.59
CA SER A 4 -4.19 0.83 -12.31
C SER A 4 -3.25 0.34 -11.21
N THR A 5 -2.02 0.88 -11.15
CA THR A 5 -1.07 0.51 -10.12
C THR A 5 -1.55 0.95 -8.74
N ARG A 6 -2.11 2.16 -8.67
CA ARG A 6 -2.68 2.66 -7.43
C ARG A 6 -3.81 1.76 -6.94
N ASP A 7 -4.75 1.43 -7.83
CA ASP A 7 -5.90 0.60 -7.47
C ASP A 7 -5.45 -0.79 -7.04
N TYR A 8 -4.48 -1.37 -7.74
CA TYR A 8 -3.97 -2.69 -7.42
C TYR A 8 -3.32 -2.71 -6.03
N THR A 9 -2.47 -1.73 -5.74
CA THR A 9 -1.78 -1.69 -4.45
C THR A 9 -2.73 -1.42 -3.30
N ILE A 10 -3.73 -0.57 -3.47
CA ILE A 10 -4.75 -0.38 -2.45
C ILE A 10 -5.47 -1.70 -2.18
N ALA A 11 -5.81 -2.45 -3.22
CA ALA A 11 -6.45 -3.75 -3.07
C ALA A 11 -5.55 -4.73 -2.33
N GLN A 12 -4.23 -4.72 -2.59
CA GLN A 12 -3.28 -5.56 -1.87
C GLN A 12 -3.27 -5.26 -0.37
N PHE A 13 -3.21 -3.98 0.01
CA PHE A 13 -3.22 -3.60 1.42
C PHE A 13 -4.53 -4.04 2.09
N ARG A 14 -5.66 -3.83 1.43
CA ARG A 14 -6.95 -4.20 2.01
C ARG A 14 -7.11 -5.71 2.12
N LEU A 15 -6.61 -6.46 1.15
CA LEU A 15 -6.62 -7.92 1.20
C LEU A 15 -5.81 -8.43 2.40
N TYR A 16 -4.62 -7.89 2.60
CA TYR A 16 -3.78 -8.25 3.73
C TYR A 16 -4.53 -8.05 5.05
N ALA A 17 -5.19 -6.91 5.22
CA ALA A 17 -5.96 -6.63 6.42
C ALA A 17 -7.16 -7.57 6.55
N SER A 18 -7.83 -7.89 5.44
CA SER A 18 -9.02 -8.75 5.46
C SER A 18 -8.68 -10.19 5.87
N LEU A 19 -7.44 -10.61 5.65
CA LEU A 19 -6.98 -11.95 6.02
C LEU A 19 -6.39 -11.99 7.45
N GLY A 20 -6.52 -10.91 8.21
CA GLY A 20 -6.11 -10.88 9.60
C GLY A 20 -4.63 -10.62 9.82
N TYR A 21 -3.99 -9.90 8.92
CA TYR A 21 -2.59 -9.51 9.05
C TYR A 21 -1.66 -10.73 9.17
N PRO A 22 -1.67 -11.65 8.19
CA PRO A 22 -0.85 -12.86 8.30
C PRO A 22 0.65 -12.52 8.36
N SER A 23 1.40 -13.34 9.09
CA SER A 23 2.85 -13.16 9.16
C SER A 23 3.51 -13.71 7.89
N LYS A 24 4.74 -13.28 7.67
CA LYS A 24 5.51 -13.75 6.52
C LYS A 24 5.65 -15.27 6.55
N ALA A 25 5.91 -15.83 7.73
CA ALA A 25 6.05 -17.28 7.90
C ALA A 25 4.75 -18.00 7.54
N GLN A 26 3.60 -17.45 7.95
CA GLN A 26 2.30 -18.05 7.63
C GLN A 26 2.05 -18.04 6.13
N VAL A 27 2.36 -16.94 5.46
CA VAL A 27 2.14 -16.82 4.02
C VAL A 27 3.05 -17.79 3.27
N VAL A 28 4.33 -17.84 3.63
CA VAL A 28 5.29 -18.71 2.95
C VAL A 28 4.94 -20.18 3.16
N ALA A 29 4.46 -20.55 4.34
CA ALA A 29 4.15 -21.93 4.68
C ALA A 29 2.83 -22.43 4.10
N ASP A 30 1.95 -21.54 3.65
CA ASP A 30 0.62 -21.92 3.17
C ASP A 30 0.72 -22.46 1.74
N LYS A 31 0.68 -23.79 1.62
CA LYS A 31 0.81 -24.45 0.31
C LYS A 31 -0.48 -24.47 -0.48
N THR A 32 -1.59 -24.09 0.14
CA THR A 32 -2.89 -24.00 -0.55
C THR A 32 -3.08 -22.63 -1.20
N MET A 33 -2.25 -21.66 -0.84
CA MET A 33 -2.39 -20.30 -1.34
C MET A 33 -1.85 -20.19 -2.76
N HIS A 34 -2.62 -19.53 -3.62
CA HIS A 34 -2.20 -19.26 -4.99
C HIS A 34 -0.94 -18.41 -4.99
N ARG A 35 -0.03 -18.69 -5.92
CA ARG A 35 1.26 -18.01 -5.96
C ARG A 35 1.13 -16.49 -6.11
N ALA A 36 0.22 -16.03 -6.96
CA ALA A 36 0.02 -14.59 -7.15
C ALA A 36 -0.43 -13.92 -5.85
N LEU A 37 -1.33 -14.57 -5.12
CA LEU A 37 -1.78 -14.08 -3.83
C LEU A 37 -0.65 -14.03 -2.81
N GLN A 38 0.16 -15.09 -2.77
CA GLN A 38 1.34 -15.14 -1.92
C GLN A 38 2.26 -13.97 -2.16
N LEU A 39 2.56 -13.68 -3.43
CA LEU A 39 3.42 -12.57 -3.81
C LEU A 39 2.83 -11.22 -3.42
N ASP A 40 1.51 -11.06 -3.57
CA ASP A 40 0.82 -9.83 -3.16
C ASP A 40 0.97 -9.60 -1.67
N LEU A 41 0.74 -10.63 -0.85
CA LEU A 41 0.84 -10.51 0.60
C LEU A 41 2.27 -10.27 1.06
N LEU A 42 3.24 -10.97 0.46
CA LEU A 42 4.65 -10.78 0.79
C LEU A 42 5.10 -9.35 0.49
N ALA A 43 4.62 -8.78 -0.62
CA ALA A 43 4.96 -7.39 -0.96
C ALA A 43 4.44 -6.42 0.09
N VAL A 44 3.21 -6.62 0.59
CA VAL A 44 2.66 -5.78 1.65
C VAL A 44 3.48 -5.91 2.93
N ILE A 45 3.78 -7.14 3.34
CA ILE A 45 4.56 -7.39 4.56
C ILE A 45 5.93 -6.73 4.46
N ASP A 46 6.62 -6.92 3.35
CA ASP A 46 7.95 -6.36 3.16
C ASP A 46 7.90 -4.82 3.08
N THR A 47 6.82 -4.26 2.54
CA THR A 47 6.62 -2.81 2.51
C THR A 47 6.53 -2.25 3.95
N LEU A 48 5.69 -2.87 4.77
CA LEU A 48 5.51 -2.40 6.14
C LEU A 48 6.79 -2.56 6.96
N ASP A 49 7.47 -3.71 6.80
CA ASP A 49 8.75 -3.94 7.48
C ASP A 49 9.80 -2.95 7.04
N GLY A 50 9.90 -2.69 5.74
CA GLY A 50 10.88 -1.75 5.19
C GLY A 50 10.65 -0.34 5.69
N LEU A 51 9.40 0.10 5.75
CA LEU A 51 9.07 1.42 6.26
C LEU A 51 9.41 1.53 7.75
N THR A 52 9.07 0.51 8.53
CA THR A 52 9.36 0.48 9.96
C THR A 52 10.88 0.51 10.19
N ASN A 53 11.63 -0.30 9.46
CA ASN A 53 13.08 -0.36 9.60
C ASN A 53 13.78 0.92 9.16
N SER A 54 13.12 1.72 8.33
CA SER A 54 13.64 3.01 7.89
C SER A 54 13.21 4.17 8.79
N GLY A 55 12.55 3.88 9.91
CA GLY A 55 12.06 4.91 10.82
C GLY A 55 10.82 5.62 10.33
N LYS A 56 10.08 5.01 9.42
CA LYS A 56 8.88 5.61 8.82
C LYS A 56 7.60 4.96 9.33
N ASP A 57 7.54 4.69 10.63
CA ASP A 57 6.35 4.09 11.25
C ASP A 57 5.11 4.95 11.00
N TYR A 58 5.30 6.27 10.90
CA TYR A 58 4.20 7.19 10.66
C TYR A 58 3.49 6.90 9.33
N ILE A 59 4.23 6.40 8.32
CA ILE A 59 3.62 6.00 7.06
C ILE A 59 2.80 4.72 7.26
N CYS A 60 3.31 3.77 8.05
CA CYS A 60 2.54 2.56 8.38
C CYS A 60 1.25 2.90 9.10
N GLN A 61 1.28 3.87 10.01
CA GLN A 61 0.09 4.33 10.70
C GLN A 61 -0.93 4.94 9.73
N ALA A 62 -0.46 5.72 8.76
CA ALA A 62 -1.34 6.29 7.75
C ALA A 62 -2.01 5.19 6.90
N VAL A 63 -1.23 4.19 6.48
CA VAL A 63 -1.76 3.05 5.72
C VAL A 63 -2.84 2.34 6.53
N SER A 64 -2.59 2.10 7.82
CA SER A 64 -3.57 1.44 8.68
C SER A 64 -4.85 2.23 8.82
N ALA A 65 -4.73 3.54 9.01
CA ALA A 65 -5.90 4.39 9.23
C ALA A 65 -6.75 4.54 7.97
N VAL A 66 -6.14 4.45 6.80
CA VAL A 66 -6.85 4.72 5.54
C VAL A 66 -7.23 3.42 4.82
N TYR A 67 -6.32 2.46 4.72
CA TYR A 67 -6.56 1.25 3.91
C TYR A 67 -7.03 0.04 4.71
N PHE A 68 -6.69 -0.07 5.99
CA PHE A 68 -6.99 -1.28 6.76
C PHE A 68 -8.36 -1.24 7.45
N VAL A 69 -9.07 -0.13 7.37
CA VAL A 69 -10.39 0.01 8.00
C VAL A 69 -11.45 -0.68 7.15
N ALA A 70 -12.28 -1.51 7.78
CA ALA A 70 -13.37 -2.24 7.12
C ALA A 70 -12.92 -2.91 5.82
N PRO A 71 -11.86 -3.76 5.86
CA PRO A 71 -11.22 -4.25 4.63
C PRO A 71 -12.09 -5.23 3.84
N THR A 72 -13.12 -5.79 4.44
CA THR A 72 -14.02 -6.72 3.75
C THR A 72 -15.18 -6.01 3.08
N LYS A 73 -15.34 -4.71 3.30
CA LYS A 73 -16.41 -3.93 2.70
C LYS A 73 -15.91 -3.12 1.52
N PRO A 74 -16.72 -2.91 0.49
CA PRO A 74 -16.28 -2.11 -0.65
C PRO A 74 -16.06 -0.66 -0.25
N LEU A 75 -15.09 -0.01 -0.89
CA LEU A 75 -14.84 1.40 -0.68
C LEU A 75 -15.88 2.21 -1.45
N HIS A 76 -16.47 3.18 -0.76
CA HIS A 76 -17.40 4.12 -1.39
C HIS A 76 -16.64 5.34 -1.87
N LYS A 77 -17.21 6.05 -2.84
CA LYS A 77 -16.63 7.27 -3.37
C LYS A 77 -16.38 8.28 -2.25
N GLY A 78 -15.18 8.82 -2.20
CA GLY A 78 -14.81 9.82 -1.19
C GLY A 78 -14.41 9.26 0.16
N GLU A 79 -14.53 7.96 0.36
CA GLU A 79 -14.24 7.36 1.67
C GLU A 79 -12.76 7.47 2.03
N ILE A 80 -11.87 7.25 1.06
CA ILE A 80 -10.42 7.40 1.29
C ILE A 80 -10.11 8.84 1.66
N ASN A 81 -10.68 9.80 0.94
CA ASN A 81 -10.43 11.21 1.23
C ASN A 81 -10.90 11.58 2.64
N LEU A 82 -12.04 11.06 3.07
CA LEU A 82 -12.53 11.29 4.41
C LEU A 82 -11.57 10.75 5.47
N ARG A 83 -11.07 9.54 5.28
CA ARG A 83 -10.12 8.92 6.21
C ARG A 83 -8.81 9.69 6.26
N VAL A 84 -8.34 10.18 5.11
CA VAL A 84 -7.13 11.00 5.05
C VAL A 84 -7.32 12.28 5.84
N THR A 85 -8.47 12.96 5.67
CA THR A 85 -8.77 14.18 6.39
C THR A 85 -8.78 13.92 7.90
N GLN A 86 -9.43 12.85 8.33
CA GLN A 86 -9.51 12.51 9.75
C GLN A 86 -8.13 12.20 10.33
N PHE A 87 -7.32 11.43 9.61
CA PHE A 87 -5.97 11.09 10.06
C PHE A 87 -5.10 12.34 10.14
N ALA A 88 -5.20 13.22 9.16
CA ALA A 88 -4.42 14.45 9.14
C ALA A 88 -4.74 15.34 10.35
N VAL A 89 -6.02 15.48 10.65
CA VAL A 89 -6.45 16.26 11.82
C VAL A 89 -5.92 15.64 13.11
N ASN A 90 -6.08 14.33 13.25
CA ASN A 90 -5.68 13.63 14.47
C ASN A 90 -4.17 13.63 14.69
N ASN A 91 -3.39 13.82 13.64
CA ASN A 91 -1.93 13.77 13.72
C ASN A 91 -1.27 15.12 13.45
N TYR A 92 -2.05 16.19 13.47
CA TYR A 92 -1.56 17.56 13.34
C TYR A 92 -0.73 17.77 12.07
N THR A 93 -1.21 17.22 10.98
CA THR A 93 -0.56 17.37 9.67
C THR A 93 -1.63 17.71 8.62
N ASP A 94 -1.22 17.95 7.38
CA ASP A 94 -2.17 18.27 6.33
C ASP A 94 -2.44 17.07 5.43
N GLU A 95 -3.53 17.16 4.67
CA GLU A 95 -3.97 16.08 3.79
C GLU A 95 -2.94 15.76 2.70
N ARG A 96 -2.31 16.80 2.15
CA ARG A 96 -1.31 16.63 1.10
C ARG A 96 -0.15 15.75 1.59
N THR A 97 0.29 15.99 2.81
CA THR A 97 1.36 15.20 3.42
C THR A 97 0.94 13.75 3.59
N VAL A 98 -0.28 13.51 4.06
CA VAL A 98 -0.80 12.14 4.22
C VAL A 98 -0.89 11.43 2.88
N PHE A 99 -1.41 12.09 1.84
CA PHE A 99 -1.47 11.52 0.50
C PHE A 99 -0.08 11.15 -0.01
N ARG A 100 0.92 11.98 0.27
CA ARG A 100 2.31 11.72 -0.12
C ARG A 100 2.84 10.46 0.58
N TRP A 101 2.54 10.30 1.86
CA TRP A 101 2.94 9.10 2.62
C TRP A 101 2.30 7.85 2.04
N LEU A 102 1.01 7.91 1.75
CA LEU A 102 0.30 6.77 1.16
C LEU A 102 0.88 6.41 -0.20
N LYS A 103 1.22 7.41 -0.99
CA LYS A 103 1.83 7.19 -2.29
C LYS A 103 3.19 6.50 -2.15
N GLU A 104 3.99 6.93 -1.18
CA GLU A 104 5.29 6.32 -0.93
C GLU A 104 5.14 4.83 -0.60
N ALA A 105 4.17 4.50 0.25
CA ALA A 105 3.90 3.09 0.60
C ALA A 105 3.45 2.30 -0.62
N ARG A 106 2.55 2.86 -1.43
CA ARG A 106 2.07 2.17 -2.64
C ARG A 106 3.18 1.92 -3.64
N LEU A 107 4.05 2.90 -3.84
CA LEU A 107 5.15 2.76 -4.80
C LEU A 107 6.16 1.71 -4.34
N LEU A 108 6.45 1.67 -3.05
CA LEU A 108 7.34 0.64 -2.51
C LEU A 108 6.71 -0.74 -2.66
N CYS A 109 5.43 -0.87 -2.36
CA CYS A 109 4.71 -2.14 -2.51
C CYS A 109 4.71 -2.59 -3.97
N ALA A 110 4.44 -1.69 -4.90
CA ALA A 110 4.44 -2.01 -6.33
C ALA A 110 5.82 -2.48 -6.78
N LYS A 111 6.87 -1.80 -6.30
CA LYS A 111 8.23 -2.17 -6.64
C LYS A 111 8.57 -3.57 -6.12
N LEU A 112 8.23 -3.85 -4.87
CA LEU A 112 8.50 -5.15 -4.26
C LEU A 112 7.71 -6.27 -4.91
N ARG A 113 6.50 -5.96 -5.38
CA ARG A 113 5.66 -6.94 -6.09
C ARG A 113 6.14 -7.17 -7.52
N GLY A 114 6.95 -6.27 -8.07
CA GLY A 114 7.43 -6.37 -9.44
C GLY A 114 6.50 -5.75 -10.46
N LEU A 115 5.64 -4.82 -10.05
CA LEU A 115 4.74 -4.13 -10.96
C LEU A 115 5.47 -3.03 -11.71
N ASN A 116 5.04 -2.74 -12.96
CA ASN A 116 5.55 -1.60 -13.69
C ASN A 116 4.96 -0.33 -13.11
N ILE A 117 5.80 0.43 -12.43
CA ILE A 117 5.38 1.67 -11.81
C ILE A 117 5.34 2.80 -12.81
N CYS A 118 6.33 2.79 -13.68
CA CYS A 118 6.50 3.85 -14.60
C CYS A 118 5.66 3.68 -15.77
N THR A 119 4.99 4.40 -16.03
CA THR A 119 4.37 4.26 -17.20
C THR A 119 4.62 5.47 -18.01
N TYR A 120 5.23 5.58 -18.08
CA TYR A 120 5.48 6.32 -18.67
C TYR A 120 5.84 7.37 -18.21
N CYS A 121 6.12 7.43 -17.60
CA CYS A 121 6.67 8.12 -17.26
C CYS A 121 7.75 7.99 -17.09
N THR A 122 8.02 7.57 -17.28
CA THR A 122 8.88 7.46 -17.09
C THR A 122 9.67 7.21 -17.70
N LYS A 123 9.53 6.97 -18.54
CA LYS A 123 10.22 6.80 -19.02
C LYS A 123 10.93 7.56 -19.07
N LYS A 124 11.16 8.02 -18.79
CA LYS A 124 11.81 8.72 -18.44
C LYS A 124 12.48 8.72 -17.59
N ASP A 125 12.44 8.38 -17.64
CA ASP A 125 13.08 8.41 -16.92
C ASP A 125 13.72 7.83 -16.71
N VAL A 126 13.58 7.50 -17.17
CA VAL A 126 14.14 7.07 -16.99
C VAL A 126 14.86 6.89 -17.02
N SER A 127 14.68 6.76 -17.41
CA SER A 127 15.28 6.75 -17.41
C SER A 127 15.94 6.78 -17.28
N ARG A 128 16.00 6.68 -17.49
CA ARG A 128 16.49 7.00 -17.27
C ARG A 128 17.07 6.69 -16.65
N SER A 129 16.62 6.44 -16.86
CA SER A 129 16.99 6.35 -16.39
C SER A 129 17.48 6.15 -16.12
N ASP A 130 17.30 6.00 -16.40
CA ASP A 130 17.55 6.02 -16.11
C ASP A 130 17.95 6.16 -15.82
#